data_ef617d29151965609ab9f4c6be80b6e2
#
_entry.id   ef617d29151965609ab9f4c6be80b6e2
#
_cell.length_a   1.000
_cell.length_b   1.000
_cell.length_c   1.000
_cell.angle_alpha   90.00
_cell.angle_beta   90.00
_cell.angle_gamma   90.00
#
_symmetry.space_group_name_H-M   'P 1'
#
loop_
_entity.id
_entity.type
_entity.pdbx_description
1 polymer ?
#
loop_
_entity_poly.entity_id
_entity_poly.type
_entity_poly.pdbx_seq_one_letter_code
_entity_poly.pdbx_strand_id
1 'polypeptide(L)'
;PKGAVELPAPQVDEFELADSRLKNLPPALQEMVSLTAYDRLVHSYGKSYPDMARMYLRHAPNAPDGVAFPKTEQDIQAIYQYAAENKVAVIPFGGGTSVCGGVEADVGDHYHATLSVDMQNFNQVLQVDPISRRARIQAGIQGPAMEAALKQHGLTLRHYPQSFPFVTLGGMIATRAGGHFATV
;
A
#
# COMPACT_ATOMS: atom_id res chain seq x y z
N PRO A 1 -11.61 -14.76 33.61
CA PRO A 1 -11.29 -13.69 32.71
C PRO A 1 -12.48 -12.74 32.71
N LYS A 2 -12.24 -11.45 33.04
CA LYS A 2 -13.26 -10.42 32.86
C LYS A 2 -13.59 -10.44 31.37
N GLY A 3 -14.87 -10.44 31.01
CA GLY A 3 -15.35 -10.60 29.65
C GLY A 3 -14.59 -9.66 28.65
N ALA A 4 -14.39 -10.13 27.45
CA ALA A 4 -13.80 -9.31 26.39
C ALA A 4 -14.66 -8.06 26.23
N VAL A 5 -14.03 -6.89 26.27
CA VAL A 5 -14.70 -5.62 25.93
C VAL A 5 -14.74 -5.56 24.42
N GLU A 6 -15.93 -5.61 23.84
CA GLU A 6 -16.12 -5.41 22.41
C GLU A 6 -16.04 -3.90 22.14
N LEU A 7 -14.98 -3.48 21.46
CA LEU A 7 -14.83 -2.11 21.03
C LEU A 7 -15.51 -1.94 19.68
N PRO A 8 -16.30 -0.87 19.46
CA PRO A 8 -16.89 -0.60 18.17
C PRO A 8 -15.79 -0.29 17.14
N ALA A 9 -16.06 -0.63 15.87
CA ALA A 9 -15.17 -0.28 14.77
C ALA A 9 -14.95 1.24 14.72
N PRO A 10 -13.69 1.71 14.59
CA PRO A 10 -13.38 3.13 14.54
C PRO A 10 -14.05 3.82 13.34
N GLN A 11 -14.54 5.04 13.55
CA GLN A 11 -15.05 5.90 12.48
C GLN A 11 -14.02 6.97 12.14
N VAL A 12 -14.06 7.50 10.90
CA VAL A 12 -13.05 8.45 10.41
C VAL A 12 -13.03 9.75 11.22
N ASP A 13 -14.19 10.23 11.64
CA ASP A 13 -14.39 11.45 12.42
C ASP A 13 -13.94 11.34 13.89
N GLU A 14 -13.62 10.13 14.33
CA GLU A 14 -13.04 9.91 15.66
C GLU A 14 -11.52 10.12 15.71
N PHE A 15 -10.86 10.37 14.54
CA PHE A 15 -9.42 10.58 14.48
C PHE A 15 -9.07 12.05 14.31
N GLU A 16 -8.12 12.52 15.11
CA GLU A 16 -7.50 13.82 14.91
C GLU A 16 -6.32 13.68 13.95
N LEU A 17 -6.47 14.17 12.72
CA LEU A 17 -5.42 14.21 11.72
C LEU A 17 -4.87 15.63 11.59
N ALA A 18 -3.55 15.75 11.54
CA ALA A 18 -2.91 16.99 11.17
C ALA A 18 -3.28 17.39 9.73
N ASP A 19 -3.30 18.70 9.46
CA ASP A 19 -3.50 19.21 8.10
C ASP A 19 -2.40 18.70 7.16
N SER A 20 -2.76 18.49 5.89
CA SER A 20 -1.80 18.11 4.87
C SER A 20 -0.74 19.19 4.66
N ARG A 21 0.52 18.79 4.62
CA ARG A 21 1.68 19.63 4.32
C ARG A 21 2.03 19.69 2.84
N LEU A 22 1.32 18.92 1.99
CA LEU A 22 1.51 18.96 0.53
C LEU A 22 1.12 20.34 -0.01
N LYS A 23 2.02 20.97 -0.76
CA LYS A 23 1.81 22.30 -1.32
C LYS A 23 2.05 22.28 -2.83
N ASN A 24 1.36 23.17 -3.55
CA ASN A 24 1.61 23.41 -4.96
C ASN A 24 1.57 22.14 -5.83
N LEU A 25 0.61 21.24 -5.56
CA LEU A 25 0.41 20.05 -6.38
C LEU A 25 0.17 20.47 -7.84
N PRO A 26 1.00 20.01 -8.79
CA PRO A 26 0.77 20.26 -10.21
C PRO A 26 -0.60 19.71 -10.66
N PRO A 27 -1.24 20.26 -11.69
CA PRO A 27 -2.54 19.78 -12.15
C PRO A 27 -2.62 18.27 -12.37
N ALA A 28 -1.59 17.68 -12.95
CA ALA A 28 -1.52 16.23 -13.16
C ALA A 28 -1.57 15.44 -11.85
N LEU A 29 -0.97 15.94 -10.77
CA LEU A 29 -1.04 15.30 -9.46
C LEU A 29 -2.35 15.55 -8.73
N GLN A 30 -2.98 16.72 -8.94
CA GLN A 30 -4.26 17.04 -8.31
C GLN A 30 -5.37 16.02 -8.68
N GLU A 31 -5.31 15.47 -9.88
CA GLU A 31 -6.30 14.48 -10.36
C GLU A 31 -6.11 13.09 -9.73
N MET A 32 -4.90 12.77 -9.25
CA MET A 32 -4.58 11.44 -8.72
C MET A 32 -4.27 11.42 -7.23
N VAL A 33 -4.14 12.57 -6.56
CA VAL A 33 -3.82 12.67 -5.13
C VAL A 33 -5.07 12.96 -4.33
N SER A 34 -5.40 12.07 -3.43
CA SER A 34 -6.45 12.26 -2.43
C SER A 34 -5.86 12.85 -1.15
N LEU A 35 -6.54 13.86 -0.61
CA LEU A 35 -6.25 14.46 0.70
C LEU A 35 -7.35 14.14 1.73
N THR A 36 -8.28 13.24 1.40
CA THR A 36 -9.38 12.89 2.30
C THR A 36 -8.87 12.22 3.58
N ALA A 37 -9.52 12.47 4.69
CA ALA A 37 -9.20 11.83 5.96
C ALA A 37 -9.28 10.31 5.86
N TYR A 38 -10.26 9.79 5.13
CA TYR A 38 -10.43 8.35 4.92
C TYR A 38 -9.21 7.72 4.25
N ASP A 39 -8.79 8.24 3.09
CA ASP A 39 -7.66 7.68 2.35
C ASP A 39 -6.37 7.78 3.17
N ARG A 40 -6.14 8.91 3.83
CA ARG A 40 -4.97 9.11 4.68
C ARG A 40 -4.94 8.11 5.85
N LEU A 41 -6.08 7.85 6.50
CA LEU A 41 -6.19 6.87 7.58
C LEU A 41 -5.96 5.44 7.11
N VAL A 42 -6.57 5.03 6.00
CA VAL A 42 -6.41 3.69 5.44
C VAL A 42 -4.95 3.40 5.10
N HIS A 43 -4.17 4.44 4.75
CA HIS A 43 -2.76 4.32 4.39
C HIS A 43 -1.79 4.66 5.54
N SER A 44 -2.28 4.86 6.76
CA SER A 44 -1.44 5.20 7.92
C SER A 44 -0.68 4.02 8.48
N TYR A 45 -1.24 2.81 8.38
CA TYR A 45 -0.73 1.65 9.11
C TYR A 45 -0.63 0.40 8.25
N GLY A 46 0.23 -0.51 8.72
CA GLY A 46 0.16 -1.92 8.36
C GLY A 46 -0.88 -2.69 9.16
N LYS A 47 -0.52 -3.94 9.51
CA LYS A 47 -1.39 -4.87 10.24
C LYS A 47 -0.63 -5.56 11.39
N SER A 48 0.35 -4.88 11.99
CA SER A 48 0.97 -5.35 13.21
C SER A 48 0.01 -5.24 14.41
N TYR A 49 0.29 -5.94 15.48
CA TYR A 49 -0.51 -5.82 16.70
C TYR A 49 -0.53 -4.37 17.24
N PRO A 50 0.61 -3.65 17.31
CA PRO A 50 0.59 -2.23 17.66
C PRO A 50 -0.25 -1.36 16.72
N ASP A 51 -0.25 -1.63 15.41
CA ASP A 51 -1.06 -0.90 14.43
C ASP A 51 -2.55 -1.08 14.72
N MET A 52 -2.96 -2.33 14.96
CA MET A 52 -4.35 -2.63 15.31
C MET A 52 -4.75 -1.97 16.62
N ALA A 53 -3.89 -2.00 17.65
CA ALA A 53 -4.16 -1.32 18.91
C ALA A 53 -4.31 0.19 18.73
N ARG A 54 -3.40 0.84 18.01
CA ARG A 54 -3.47 2.29 17.71
C ARG A 54 -4.75 2.66 16.96
N MET A 55 -5.17 1.85 16.00
CA MET A 55 -6.43 2.05 15.27
C MET A 55 -7.62 2.09 16.23
N TYR A 56 -7.75 1.11 17.12
CA TYR A 56 -8.83 1.07 18.11
C TYR A 56 -8.73 2.17 19.17
N LEU A 57 -7.54 2.71 19.42
CA LEU A 57 -7.30 3.86 20.27
C LEU A 57 -7.50 5.21 19.54
N ARG A 58 -7.89 5.21 18.27
CA ARG A 58 -8.08 6.41 17.43
C ARG A 58 -6.81 7.26 17.33
N HIS A 59 -5.64 6.62 17.26
CA HIS A 59 -4.35 7.28 17.31
C HIS A 59 -3.58 7.06 16.01
N ALA A 60 -3.54 8.06 15.13
CA ALA A 60 -2.87 8.04 13.83
C ALA A 60 -1.86 9.20 13.66
N PRO A 61 -0.77 9.22 14.46
CA PRO A 61 0.17 10.35 14.48
C PRO A 61 0.92 10.55 13.18
N ASN A 62 1.16 9.46 12.43
CA ASN A 62 1.94 9.45 11.20
C ASN A 62 1.06 9.16 9.97
N ALA A 63 -0.18 9.68 9.95
CA ALA A 63 -0.98 9.60 8.73
C ALA A 63 -0.26 10.36 7.59
N PRO A 64 -0.17 9.78 6.36
CA PRO A 64 0.47 10.48 5.25
C PRO A 64 -0.25 11.78 4.93
N ASP A 65 0.47 12.76 4.40
CA ASP A 65 -0.09 14.05 4.00
C ASP A 65 -1.08 13.93 2.83
N GLY A 66 -0.91 12.91 2.00
CA GLY A 66 -1.82 12.55 0.93
C GLY A 66 -1.59 11.14 0.43
N VAL A 67 -2.48 10.67 -0.44
CA VAL A 67 -2.40 9.36 -1.09
C VAL A 67 -2.53 9.54 -2.58
N ALA A 68 -1.54 9.09 -3.35
CA ALA A 68 -1.57 9.09 -4.80
C ALA A 68 -2.02 7.74 -5.35
N PHE A 69 -2.87 7.77 -6.36
CA PHE A 69 -3.40 6.60 -7.08
C PHE A 69 -2.97 6.62 -8.56
N PRO A 70 -1.68 6.43 -8.87
CA PRO A 70 -1.18 6.47 -10.26
C PRO A 70 -1.82 5.37 -11.10
N LYS A 71 -2.04 5.64 -12.39
CA LYS A 71 -2.60 4.71 -13.38
C LYS A 71 -1.59 4.33 -14.46
N THR A 72 -0.58 5.15 -14.66
CA THR A 72 0.44 5.00 -15.71
C THR A 72 1.85 5.12 -15.14
N GLU A 73 2.84 4.65 -15.89
CA GLU A 73 4.25 4.84 -15.53
C GLU A 73 4.64 6.32 -15.54
N GLN A 74 3.99 7.13 -16.39
CA GLN A 74 4.18 8.57 -16.44
C GLN A 74 3.69 9.28 -15.18
N ASP A 75 2.59 8.78 -14.59
CA ASP A 75 2.09 9.30 -13.31
C ASP A 75 3.11 9.05 -12.18
N ILE A 76 3.73 7.87 -12.17
CA ILE A 76 4.78 7.54 -11.21
C ILE A 76 6.00 8.46 -11.40
N GLN A 77 6.41 8.72 -12.64
CA GLN A 77 7.50 9.65 -12.92
C GLN A 77 7.18 11.08 -12.44
N ALA A 78 5.96 11.56 -12.68
CA ALA A 78 5.51 12.86 -12.21
C ALA A 78 5.50 12.95 -10.66
N ILE A 79 5.06 11.89 -9.98
CA ILE A 79 5.11 11.79 -8.52
C ILE A 79 6.56 11.89 -8.01
N TYR A 80 7.49 11.14 -8.58
CA TYR A 80 8.89 11.18 -8.15
C TYR A 80 9.55 12.52 -8.44
N GLN A 81 9.25 13.13 -9.59
CA GLN A 81 9.76 14.46 -9.90
C GLN A 81 9.29 15.49 -8.87
N TYR A 82 7.98 15.55 -8.63
CA TYR A 82 7.40 16.44 -7.61
C TYR A 82 8.00 16.18 -6.23
N ALA A 83 8.14 14.92 -5.84
CA ALA A 83 8.66 14.54 -4.54
C ALA A 83 10.11 14.98 -4.35
N ALA A 84 10.95 14.82 -5.38
CA ALA A 84 12.35 15.25 -5.35
C ALA A 84 12.48 16.79 -5.25
N GLU A 85 11.69 17.53 -6.03
CA GLU A 85 11.72 18.99 -6.06
C GLU A 85 11.21 19.62 -4.75
N ASN A 86 10.27 18.95 -4.08
CA ASN A 86 9.58 19.48 -2.89
C ASN A 86 9.97 18.78 -1.58
N LYS A 87 10.97 17.90 -1.59
CA LYS A 87 11.39 17.10 -0.42
C LYS A 87 10.22 16.35 0.22
N VAL A 88 9.42 15.68 -0.59
CA VAL A 88 8.33 14.82 -0.13
C VAL A 88 8.83 13.38 -0.04
N ALA A 89 8.60 12.72 1.08
CA ALA A 89 8.87 11.29 1.19
C ALA A 89 7.79 10.49 0.48
N VAL A 90 8.20 9.55 -0.37
CA VAL A 90 7.30 8.65 -1.09
C VAL A 90 7.28 7.29 -0.40
N ILE A 91 6.10 6.85 0.01
CA ILE A 91 5.89 5.57 0.67
C ILE A 91 5.08 4.66 -0.26
N PRO A 92 5.69 3.64 -0.88
CA PRO A 92 4.94 2.68 -1.69
C PRO A 92 3.95 1.90 -0.84
N PHE A 93 2.71 1.78 -1.33
CA PHE A 93 1.64 1.05 -0.67
C PHE A 93 1.05 0.00 -1.61
N GLY A 94 0.92 -1.21 -1.14
CA GLY A 94 0.27 -2.31 -1.84
C GLY A 94 -1.00 -2.73 -1.12
N GLY A 95 -1.00 -3.90 -0.50
CA GLY A 95 -2.14 -4.39 0.29
C GLY A 95 -2.21 -3.90 1.74
N GLY A 96 -1.29 -3.04 2.17
CA GLY A 96 -1.26 -2.52 3.55
C GLY A 96 -1.05 -3.59 4.63
N THR A 97 -0.49 -4.74 4.28
CA THR A 97 -0.35 -5.91 5.18
C THR A 97 0.98 -5.98 5.93
N SER A 98 1.79 -4.93 5.86
CA SER A 98 3.06 -4.85 6.60
C SER A 98 2.83 -5.06 8.10
N VAL A 99 3.73 -5.82 8.74
CA VAL A 99 3.74 -6.03 10.19
C VAL A 99 4.99 -5.44 10.85
N CYS A 100 5.81 -4.72 10.08
CA CYS A 100 7.07 -4.12 10.54
C CYS A 100 7.12 -2.59 10.32
N GLY A 101 5.97 -1.94 10.15
CA GLY A 101 5.88 -0.49 9.96
C GLY A 101 6.29 0.00 8.57
N GLY A 102 6.47 -0.87 7.57
CA GLY A 102 7.00 -0.50 6.25
C GLY A 102 6.10 0.40 5.40
N VAL A 103 4.88 0.67 5.82
CA VAL A 103 3.94 1.57 5.13
C VAL A 103 3.61 2.82 5.95
N GLU A 104 4.11 2.93 7.18
CA GLU A 104 3.88 4.08 8.05
C GLU A 104 4.72 5.27 7.58
N ALA A 105 4.13 6.46 7.59
CA ALA A 105 4.78 7.69 7.13
C ALA A 105 5.64 8.36 8.21
N ASP A 106 6.31 7.58 9.04
CA ASP A 106 7.30 8.02 10.01
C ASP A 106 8.68 8.11 9.36
N VAL A 107 8.99 9.26 8.76
CA VAL A 107 10.17 9.46 7.89
C VAL A 107 11.21 10.42 8.48
N GLY A 108 10.99 10.92 9.69
CA GLY A 108 11.85 11.92 10.33
C GLY A 108 11.78 13.32 9.70
N ASP A 109 12.64 14.22 10.18
CA ASP A 109 12.54 15.67 9.92
C ASP A 109 13.17 16.12 8.58
N HIS A 110 13.69 15.19 7.78
CA HIS A 110 14.37 15.53 6.51
C HIS A 110 13.40 15.87 5.38
N TYR A 111 12.14 15.50 5.53
CA TYR A 111 11.10 15.70 4.53
C TYR A 111 10.07 16.74 4.97
N HIS A 112 9.59 17.54 4.03
CA HIS A 112 8.55 18.54 4.29
C HIS A 112 7.15 17.93 4.38
N ALA A 113 6.91 16.84 3.66
CA ALA A 113 5.63 16.15 3.61
C ALA A 113 5.84 14.67 3.26
N THR A 114 4.77 13.90 3.33
CA THR A 114 4.74 12.46 3.01
C THR A 114 3.62 12.17 2.03
N LEU A 115 3.88 11.29 1.06
CA LEU A 115 2.91 10.87 0.06
C LEU A 115 2.91 9.34 -0.02
N SER A 116 1.82 8.72 0.37
CA SER A 116 1.61 7.29 0.13
C SER A 116 1.24 7.08 -1.33
N VAL A 117 1.81 6.08 -2.00
CA VAL A 117 1.56 5.77 -3.41
C VAL A 117 0.93 4.39 -3.50
N ASP A 118 -0.38 4.36 -3.67
CA ASP A 118 -1.15 3.13 -3.78
C ASP A 118 -1.08 2.58 -5.21
N MET A 119 -0.53 1.37 -5.31
CA MET A 119 -0.29 0.69 -6.58
C MET A 119 -1.49 -0.10 -7.11
N GLN A 120 -2.68 0.04 -6.53
CA GLN A 120 -3.88 -0.75 -6.86
C GLN A 120 -4.27 -0.74 -8.34
N ASN A 121 -3.96 0.33 -9.07
CA ASN A 121 -4.26 0.44 -10.50
C ASN A 121 -3.27 -0.34 -11.38
N PHE A 122 -2.12 -0.74 -10.85
CA PHE A 122 -1.13 -1.59 -11.52
C PHE A 122 -1.41 -3.07 -11.24
N ASN A 123 -2.51 -3.59 -11.75
CA ASN A 123 -3.09 -4.87 -11.35
C ASN A 123 -3.25 -5.89 -12.48
N GLN A 124 -2.45 -5.78 -13.55
CA GLN A 124 -2.58 -6.63 -14.74
C GLN A 124 -1.44 -7.64 -14.87
N VAL A 125 -1.75 -8.80 -15.45
CA VAL A 125 -0.79 -9.72 -16.02
C VAL A 125 -0.58 -9.31 -17.47
N LEU A 126 0.61 -8.80 -17.79
CA LEU A 126 0.92 -8.22 -19.11
C LEU A 126 1.35 -9.26 -20.14
N GLN A 127 2.04 -10.30 -19.68
CA GLN A 127 2.55 -11.36 -20.55
C GLN A 127 2.75 -12.65 -19.75
N VAL A 128 2.44 -13.77 -20.37
CA VAL A 128 2.77 -15.11 -19.85
C VAL A 128 3.47 -15.90 -20.95
N ASP A 129 4.63 -16.46 -20.64
CA ASP A 129 5.35 -17.41 -21.48
C ASP A 129 5.27 -18.80 -20.83
N PRO A 130 4.39 -19.69 -21.30
CA PRO A 130 4.21 -21.01 -20.72
C PRO A 130 5.40 -21.94 -20.97
N ILE A 131 6.21 -21.70 -21.99
CA ILE A 131 7.38 -22.52 -22.32
C ILE A 131 8.49 -22.28 -21.31
N SER A 132 8.86 -21.01 -21.11
CA SER A 132 9.89 -20.63 -20.14
C SER A 132 9.36 -20.46 -18.71
N ARG A 133 8.04 -20.60 -18.52
CA ARG A 133 7.34 -20.41 -17.25
C ARG A 133 7.62 -19.05 -16.61
N ARG A 134 7.63 -17.99 -17.43
CA ARG A 134 7.82 -16.62 -16.99
C ARG A 134 6.56 -15.79 -17.23
N ALA A 135 6.33 -14.82 -16.37
CA ALA A 135 5.27 -13.86 -16.55
C ALA A 135 5.75 -12.43 -16.24
N ARG A 136 5.25 -11.45 -17.00
CA ARG A 136 5.40 -10.03 -16.71
C ARG A 136 4.09 -9.56 -16.08
N ILE A 137 4.17 -9.09 -14.85
CA ILE A 137 3.00 -8.81 -14.01
C ILE A 137 3.21 -7.47 -13.33
N GLN A 138 2.17 -6.66 -13.24
CA GLN A 138 2.20 -5.38 -12.55
C GLN A 138 2.20 -5.56 -11.02
N ALA A 139 2.89 -4.66 -10.33
CA ALA A 139 3.23 -4.80 -8.90
C ALA A 139 2.04 -4.72 -7.94
N GLY A 140 0.96 -4.04 -8.32
CA GLY A 140 -0.24 -3.84 -7.50
C GLY A 140 -1.28 -4.96 -7.61
N ILE A 141 -1.05 -5.99 -8.45
CA ILE A 141 -1.98 -7.12 -8.53
C ILE A 141 -2.01 -7.91 -7.22
N GLN A 142 -3.21 -8.21 -6.75
CA GLN A 142 -3.40 -9.00 -5.54
C GLN A 142 -3.22 -10.51 -5.80
N GLY A 143 -2.83 -11.24 -4.76
CA GLY A 143 -2.56 -12.68 -4.85
C GLY A 143 -3.65 -13.50 -5.53
N PRO A 144 -4.93 -13.39 -5.13
CA PRO A 144 -6.02 -14.16 -5.77
C PRO A 144 -6.20 -13.84 -7.26
N ALA A 145 -6.14 -12.57 -7.64
CA ALA A 145 -6.28 -12.14 -9.03
C ALA A 145 -5.12 -12.64 -9.90
N MET A 146 -3.90 -12.56 -9.37
CA MET A 146 -2.70 -13.08 -10.02
C MET A 146 -2.79 -14.59 -10.27
N GLU A 147 -3.14 -15.37 -9.24
CA GLU A 147 -3.29 -16.82 -9.37
C GLU A 147 -4.41 -17.20 -10.34
N ALA A 148 -5.54 -16.48 -10.31
CA ALA A 148 -6.63 -16.70 -11.25
C ALA A 148 -6.20 -16.47 -12.72
N ALA A 149 -5.41 -15.42 -12.96
CA ALA A 149 -4.88 -15.14 -14.31
C ALA A 149 -3.84 -16.19 -14.76
N LEU A 150 -2.91 -16.58 -13.92
CA LEU A 150 -1.91 -17.61 -14.23
C LEU A 150 -2.55 -18.98 -14.47
N LYS A 151 -3.59 -19.31 -13.74
CA LYS A 151 -4.34 -20.57 -13.86
C LYS A 151 -4.96 -20.77 -15.25
N GLN A 152 -5.32 -19.68 -15.95
CA GLN A 152 -5.82 -19.74 -17.33
C GLN A 152 -4.75 -20.28 -18.31
N HIS A 153 -3.48 -20.19 -17.93
CA HIS A 153 -2.33 -20.72 -18.70
C HIS A 153 -1.82 -22.05 -18.14
N GLY A 154 -2.54 -22.68 -17.20
CA GLY A 154 -2.10 -23.91 -16.54
C GLY A 154 -0.91 -23.72 -15.59
N LEU A 155 -0.67 -22.48 -15.14
CA LEU A 155 0.46 -22.11 -14.30
C LEU A 155 -0.03 -21.62 -12.94
N THR A 156 0.87 -21.61 -11.95
CA THR A 156 0.70 -21.05 -10.62
C THR A 156 2.02 -20.49 -10.13
N LEU A 157 2.00 -19.39 -9.38
CA LEU A 157 3.16 -18.89 -8.67
C LEU A 157 3.47 -19.77 -7.44
N ARG A 158 2.46 -20.44 -6.90
CA ARG A 158 2.53 -21.28 -5.70
C ARG A 158 3.10 -20.53 -4.49
N HIS A 159 2.78 -19.25 -4.38
CA HIS A 159 3.27 -18.38 -3.31
C HIS A 159 2.07 -17.84 -2.52
N TYR A 160 1.82 -18.44 -1.36
CA TYR A 160 0.65 -18.15 -0.53
C TYR A 160 1.08 -17.66 0.86
N PRO A 161 1.47 -16.37 1.00
CA PRO A 161 1.74 -15.80 2.32
C PRO A 161 0.46 -15.72 3.17
N GLN A 162 0.60 -15.52 4.48
CA GLN A 162 -0.53 -15.49 5.40
C GLN A 162 -1.60 -14.47 5.01
N SER A 163 -1.19 -13.31 4.48
CA SER A 163 -2.08 -12.23 4.00
C SER A 163 -2.47 -12.36 2.53
N PHE A 164 -2.42 -13.54 1.94
CA PHE A 164 -2.62 -13.80 0.52
C PHE A 164 -3.82 -13.07 -0.12
N PRO A 165 -5.01 -12.98 0.53
CA PRO A 165 -6.15 -12.28 -0.04
C PRO A 165 -5.93 -10.77 -0.30
N PHE A 166 -4.98 -10.16 0.41
CA PHE A 166 -4.77 -8.71 0.40
C PHE A 166 -3.40 -8.31 -0.14
N VAL A 167 -2.41 -9.20 -0.06
CA VAL A 167 -1.03 -8.88 -0.44
C VAL A 167 -0.92 -8.67 -1.95
N THR A 168 -0.10 -7.70 -2.35
CA THR A 168 0.23 -7.45 -3.76
C THR A 168 1.56 -8.09 -4.15
N LEU A 169 1.75 -8.36 -5.45
CA LEU A 169 3.01 -8.92 -5.96
C LEU A 169 4.22 -8.05 -5.58
N GLY A 170 4.11 -6.72 -5.75
CA GLY A 170 5.18 -5.80 -5.36
C GLY A 170 5.49 -5.84 -3.87
N GLY A 171 4.45 -5.93 -3.03
CA GLY A 171 4.61 -6.10 -1.60
C GLY A 171 5.31 -7.41 -1.22
N MET A 172 4.95 -8.52 -1.86
CA MET A 172 5.61 -9.82 -1.65
C MET A 172 7.10 -9.76 -1.98
N ILE A 173 7.46 -9.12 -3.10
CA ILE A 173 8.86 -8.98 -3.54
C ILE A 173 9.63 -8.06 -2.59
N ALA A 174 9.08 -6.89 -2.27
CA ALA A 174 9.74 -5.90 -1.41
C ALA A 174 10.04 -6.43 -0.01
N THR A 175 9.13 -7.21 0.55
CA THR A 175 9.27 -7.79 1.91
C THR A 175 9.89 -9.18 1.91
N ARG A 176 10.20 -9.75 0.74
CA ARG A 176 10.63 -11.15 0.58
C ARG A 176 9.67 -12.10 1.31
N ALA A 177 8.37 -11.83 1.17
CA ALA A 177 7.34 -12.60 1.85
C ALA A 177 7.46 -14.07 1.47
N GLY A 178 7.41 -14.94 2.47
CA GLY A 178 7.33 -16.38 2.31
C GLY A 178 5.92 -16.89 2.55
N GLY A 179 5.69 -18.15 2.28
CA GLY A 179 4.45 -18.85 2.58
C GLY A 179 4.72 -20.32 2.82
N HIS A 180 3.72 -21.05 3.32
CA HIS A 180 3.87 -22.46 3.67
C HIS A 180 4.31 -23.35 2.49
N PHE A 181 4.06 -22.89 1.24
CA PHE A 181 4.39 -23.62 0.02
C PHE A 181 5.56 -23.02 -0.76
N ALA A 182 6.24 -22.01 -0.22
CA ALA A 182 7.30 -21.29 -0.91
C ALA A 182 8.67 -21.99 -0.90
N THR A 183 8.80 -23.11 -0.21
CA THR A 183 10.06 -23.82 0.05
C THR A 183 10.28 -25.04 -0.84
N VAL A 184 9.68 -25.11 -2.02
CA VAL A 184 9.80 -26.25 -2.93
C VAL A 184 10.49 -25.84 -4.21
#